data_4e5bd27573f70b65093c19f626fa7bb7
#
_entry.id   4e5bd27573f70b65093c19f626fa7bb7
#
_cell.length_a   1.000
_cell.length_b   1.000
_cell.length_c   1.000
_cell.angle_alpha   90.00
_cell.angle_beta   90.00
_cell.angle_gamma   90.00
#
_symmetry.space_group_name_H-M   'P 1'
#
loop_
_entity.id
_entity.type
_entity.pdbx_description
1 polymer ?
#
loop_
_entity_poly.entity_id
_entity_poly.type
_entity_poly.pdbx_seq_one_letter_code
_entity_poly.pdbx_strand_id
1 'polypeptide(L)'
;MLMIRALDLCEFRVAMPLALLLLGSSAALAQTPTQPPAAAKPVAAPAKPAAAQPAPAQTATATPGETQPTLLGQYGDWGAYTASPSGHKVCFSIAKPKSSQTNPAGRKRDQAYVFVSNRPGEKVRNEVSVIIGYPFKPSSDATAEVGSDKFAMYTLNDGAWIKNVAEEARMVDSMRKGSDLTVKGVSGHGTESTDQYSLKGLSQALDRAAQECK
;
A
#
# COMPACT_ATOMS: atom_id res chain seq x y z
N MET A 1 58.46 -1.06 -6.21
CA MET A 1 58.76 -1.22 -4.78
C MET A 1 57.43 -1.57 -4.11
N LEU A 2 57.06 -2.84 -4.06
CA LEU A 2 57.36 -3.91 -3.08
C LEU A 2 56.72 -3.59 -1.73
N MET A 3 55.67 -4.29 -1.30
CA MET A 3 55.46 -5.46 -0.42
C MET A 3 53.97 -5.53 -0.05
N ILE A 4 53.18 -6.54 -0.41
CA ILE A 4 52.99 -7.93 0.10
C ILE A 4 53.01 -8.04 1.65
N ARG A 5 51.82 -8.42 2.19
CA ARG A 5 51.53 -9.34 3.32
C ARG A 5 50.01 -9.47 3.42
N ALA A 6 49.32 -10.49 3.15
CA ALA A 6 49.25 -11.95 3.48
C ALA A 6 49.04 -12.25 4.97
N LEU A 7 48.04 -13.15 5.18
CA LEU A 7 47.71 -13.97 6.37
C LEU A 7 46.83 -13.24 7.44
N ASP A 8 45.67 -13.76 7.87
CA ASP A 8 45.53 -15.04 8.55
C ASP A 8 44.09 -15.60 8.48
N LEU A 9 44.02 -16.88 8.30
CA LEU A 9 42.85 -17.74 8.49
C LEU A 9 42.54 -17.86 10.00
N CYS A 10 41.30 -17.81 10.39
CA CYS A 10 40.84 -18.39 11.65
C CYS A 10 39.58 -19.22 11.38
N GLU A 11 39.77 -20.50 11.13
CA GLU A 11 38.72 -21.52 11.21
C GLU A 11 38.31 -21.70 12.69
N PHE A 12 36.99 -21.57 12.96
CA PHE A 12 36.44 -22.07 14.22
C PHE A 12 35.43 -23.18 13.91
N ARG A 13 35.94 -24.41 13.92
CA ARG A 13 35.13 -25.63 14.07
C ARG A 13 34.80 -25.77 15.54
N VAL A 14 33.50 -25.82 15.88
CA VAL A 14 33.06 -26.39 17.16
C VAL A 14 31.98 -27.43 16.89
N ALA A 15 32.29 -28.59 17.41
CA ALA A 15 31.59 -29.85 17.26
C ALA A 15 30.25 -29.93 17.99
N MET A 16 29.40 -30.76 17.43
CA MET A 16 28.16 -31.34 17.97
C MET A 16 28.43 -32.13 19.28
N PRO A 17 27.45 -32.25 20.16
CA PRO A 17 27.07 -33.59 20.54
C PRO A 17 25.59 -33.93 20.35
N LEU A 18 25.42 -35.10 19.82
CA LEU A 18 24.26 -35.96 19.73
C LEU A 18 23.78 -36.35 21.17
N ALA A 19 22.55 -36.11 21.53
CA ALA A 19 21.90 -36.74 22.64
C ALA A 19 20.57 -37.37 22.21
N LEU A 20 20.60 -38.66 22.18
CA LEU A 20 19.52 -39.62 22.02
C LEU A 20 18.88 -39.83 23.40
N LEU A 21 17.53 -39.84 23.55
CA LEU A 21 16.79 -40.64 24.54
C LEU A 21 15.25 -40.45 24.44
N LEU A 22 14.60 -41.50 24.00
CA LEU A 22 13.57 -42.38 24.59
C LEU A 22 12.10 -41.87 24.63
N LEU A 23 11.31 -42.54 23.84
CA LEU A 23 10.02 -43.24 24.02
C LEU A 23 9.16 -42.87 25.24
N GLY A 24 7.94 -42.44 24.93
CA GLY A 24 6.83 -42.38 25.84
C GLY A 24 5.49 -42.41 25.09
N SER A 25 5.01 -43.60 24.74
CA SER A 25 3.67 -43.81 24.20
C SER A 25 2.66 -43.71 25.34
N SER A 26 1.68 -42.81 25.24
CA SER A 26 0.44 -42.88 26.04
C SER A 26 -0.77 -42.77 25.11
N ALA A 27 -1.43 -43.88 24.88
CA ALA A 27 -2.71 -43.95 24.24
C ALA A 27 -3.81 -43.49 25.21
N ALA A 28 -4.50 -42.42 24.91
CA ALA A 28 -5.72 -42.00 25.57
C ALA A 28 -6.91 -42.33 24.67
N LEU A 29 -7.75 -43.22 25.15
CA LEU A 29 -9.04 -43.62 24.56
C LEU A 29 -10.01 -42.42 24.62
N ALA A 30 -10.37 -41.87 23.49
CA ALA A 30 -11.42 -40.88 23.39
C ALA A 30 -12.80 -41.58 23.35
N GLN A 31 -13.60 -41.36 24.39
CA GLN A 31 -15.01 -41.75 24.44
C GLN A 31 -15.83 -40.73 23.66
N THR A 32 -16.59 -41.19 22.70
CA THR A 32 -17.56 -40.43 21.93
C THR A 32 -18.86 -40.30 22.72
N PRO A 33 -19.40 -39.11 22.99
CA PRO A 33 -20.74 -38.96 23.54
C PRO A 33 -21.77 -39.14 22.39
N THR A 34 -22.62 -40.11 22.54
CA THR A 34 -23.79 -40.37 21.67
C THR A 34 -24.83 -39.27 21.90
N GLN A 35 -25.11 -38.48 20.88
CA GLN A 35 -26.13 -37.42 20.89
C GLN A 35 -27.47 -38.04 20.43
N PRO A 36 -28.60 -37.81 21.14
CA PRO A 36 -29.93 -38.30 20.72
C PRO A 36 -30.43 -37.55 19.46
N PRO A 37 -31.29 -38.17 18.64
CA PRO A 37 -31.80 -37.53 17.42
C PRO A 37 -32.79 -36.41 17.77
N ALA A 38 -32.49 -35.20 17.31
CA ALA A 38 -33.39 -34.05 17.40
C ALA A 38 -34.49 -34.13 16.33
N ALA A 39 -35.70 -33.92 16.78
CA ALA A 39 -36.94 -33.95 16.00
C ALA A 39 -36.92 -32.95 14.85
N ALA A 40 -37.41 -33.40 13.70
CA ALA A 40 -37.61 -32.60 12.50
C ALA A 40 -38.64 -31.50 12.73
N LYS A 41 -38.26 -30.25 12.46
CA LYS A 41 -39.19 -29.13 12.34
C LYS A 41 -39.67 -28.93 10.89
N PRO A 42 -40.90 -28.46 10.68
CA PRO A 42 -41.51 -28.39 9.35
C PRO A 42 -40.79 -27.39 8.44
N VAL A 43 -40.69 -27.76 7.17
CA VAL A 43 -40.17 -26.93 6.08
C VAL A 43 -41.12 -25.75 5.84
N ALA A 44 -40.65 -24.52 6.08
CA ALA A 44 -41.35 -23.32 5.69
C ALA A 44 -41.09 -23.01 4.21
N ALA A 45 -42.15 -22.64 3.49
CA ALA A 45 -42.14 -22.30 2.06
C ALA A 45 -41.18 -21.11 1.72
N PRO A 46 -40.68 -21.03 0.48
CA PRO A 46 -39.75 -19.97 0.11
C PRO A 46 -40.42 -18.59 0.07
N ALA A 47 -39.92 -17.66 0.89
CA ALA A 47 -40.31 -16.28 0.86
C ALA A 47 -39.71 -15.59 -0.37
N LYS A 48 -40.56 -14.86 -1.09
CA LYS A 48 -40.26 -13.97 -2.22
C LYS A 48 -39.15 -12.96 -1.85
N PRO A 49 -38.16 -12.69 -2.72
CA PRO A 49 -37.14 -11.69 -2.41
C PRO A 49 -37.76 -10.30 -2.26
N ALA A 50 -37.65 -9.73 -1.07
CA ALA A 50 -37.96 -8.32 -0.84
C ALA A 50 -36.85 -7.47 -1.49
N ALA A 51 -37.25 -6.50 -2.29
CA ALA A 51 -36.37 -5.51 -2.89
C ALA A 51 -35.60 -4.78 -1.78
N ALA A 52 -34.26 -4.81 -1.83
CA ALA A 52 -33.40 -4.05 -0.94
C ALA A 52 -33.67 -2.54 -1.15
N GLN A 53 -34.20 -1.87 -0.14
CA GLN A 53 -34.24 -0.43 -0.07
C GLN A 53 -32.80 0.09 0.06
N PRO A 54 -32.40 1.17 -0.68
CA PRO A 54 -31.13 1.82 -0.46
C PRO A 54 -31.09 2.35 0.98
N ALA A 55 -30.05 1.99 1.73
CA ALA A 55 -29.80 2.58 3.04
C ALA A 55 -29.62 4.09 2.91
N PRO A 56 -30.20 4.92 3.82
CA PRO A 56 -29.99 6.35 3.79
C PRO A 56 -28.51 6.65 3.99
N ALA A 57 -27.95 7.50 3.11
CA ALA A 57 -26.61 8.03 3.25
C ALA A 57 -26.50 8.69 4.64
N GLN A 58 -25.68 8.10 5.51
CA GLN A 58 -25.35 8.71 6.79
C GLN A 58 -24.54 9.98 6.52
N THR A 59 -25.16 11.12 6.71
CA THR A 59 -24.49 12.41 6.78
C THR A 59 -23.63 12.37 8.05
N ALA A 60 -22.34 12.07 7.89
CA ALA A 60 -21.39 12.14 8.99
C ALA A 60 -21.29 13.63 9.40
N THR A 61 -21.77 13.93 10.60
CA THR A 61 -21.61 15.23 11.23
C THR A 61 -20.12 15.40 11.54
N ALA A 62 -19.44 16.25 10.77
CA ALA A 62 -18.02 16.54 10.95
C ALA A 62 -17.81 17.22 12.32
N THR A 63 -16.97 16.62 13.16
CA THR A 63 -16.45 17.24 14.37
C THR A 63 -15.55 18.41 13.97
N PRO A 64 -15.68 19.63 14.56
CA PRO A 64 -14.80 20.74 14.25
C PRO A 64 -13.36 20.41 14.69
N GLY A 65 -12.46 20.22 13.72
CA GLY A 65 -11.03 19.93 13.96
C GLY A 65 -10.41 18.85 13.09
N GLU A 66 -11.18 17.88 12.60
CA GLU A 66 -10.72 16.91 11.60
C GLU A 66 -11.22 17.31 10.23
N THR A 67 -10.36 17.93 9.45
CA THR A 67 -10.66 18.26 8.05
C THR A 67 -10.60 16.98 7.21
N GLN A 68 -11.73 16.29 7.14
CA GLN A 68 -11.87 15.18 6.21
C GLN A 68 -11.70 15.67 4.77
N PRO A 69 -10.98 14.95 3.92
CA PRO A 69 -10.85 15.31 2.52
C PRO A 69 -12.21 15.35 1.84
N THR A 70 -12.47 16.44 1.10
CA THR A 70 -13.68 16.59 0.29
C THR A 70 -13.38 16.16 -1.14
N LEU A 71 -14.19 15.23 -1.68
CA LEU A 71 -14.09 14.81 -3.06
C LEU A 71 -14.53 15.93 -4.00
N LEU A 72 -13.65 16.33 -4.92
CA LEU A 72 -13.92 17.33 -5.97
C LEU A 72 -14.41 16.70 -7.26
N GLY A 73 -14.09 15.42 -7.49
CA GLY A 73 -14.52 14.64 -8.64
C GLY A 73 -13.75 13.32 -8.77
N GLN A 74 -14.40 12.36 -9.43
CA GLN A 74 -13.82 11.07 -9.77
C GLN A 74 -13.58 11.00 -11.28
N TYR A 75 -12.38 10.60 -11.71
CA TYR A 75 -11.93 10.54 -13.10
C TYR A 75 -11.26 9.19 -13.34
N GLY A 76 -12.01 8.23 -13.86
CA GLY A 76 -11.51 6.86 -14.00
C GLY A 76 -11.03 6.29 -12.68
N ASP A 77 -9.75 5.93 -12.63
CA ASP A 77 -9.14 5.33 -11.42
C ASP A 77 -8.60 6.37 -10.41
N TRP A 78 -8.74 7.69 -10.72
CA TRP A 78 -8.23 8.80 -9.93
C TRP A 78 -9.34 9.66 -9.34
N GLY A 79 -9.26 9.94 -8.06
CA GLY A 79 -10.09 10.93 -7.37
C GLY A 79 -9.32 12.24 -7.15
N ALA A 80 -9.95 13.39 -7.39
CA ALA A 80 -9.44 14.69 -7.00
C ALA A 80 -10.10 15.13 -5.68
N TYR A 81 -9.29 15.63 -4.73
CA TYR A 81 -9.75 16.01 -3.39
C TYR A 81 -9.16 17.34 -2.96
N THR A 82 -9.82 17.98 -1.98
CA THR A 82 -9.28 19.08 -1.20
C THR A 82 -9.42 18.80 0.29
N ALA A 83 -8.48 19.28 1.07
CA ALA A 83 -8.50 19.25 2.52
C ALA A 83 -7.84 20.52 3.07
N SER A 84 -8.04 20.79 4.36
CA SER A 84 -7.38 21.93 5.03
C SER A 84 -6.88 21.51 6.42
N PRO A 85 -5.90 20.57 6.48
CA PRO A 85 -5.34 20.16 7.75
C PRO A 85 -4.70 21.37 8.45
N SER A 86 -5.08 21.59 9.72
CA SER A 86 -4.59 22.72 10.51
C SER A 86 -4.75 24.10 9.81
N GLY A 87 -5.77 24.26 8.95
CA GLY A 87 -6.04 25.49 8.21
C GLY A 87 -5.20 25.67 6.92
N HIS A 88 -4.31 24.75 6.60
CA HIS A 88 -3.47 24.79 5.39
C HIS A 88 -4.16 24.05 4.24
N LYS A 89 -4.52 24.76 3.18
CA LYS A 89 -5.20 24.16 2.01
C LYS A 89 -4.25 23.22 1.27
N VAL A 90 -4.75 21.99 1.02
CA VAL A 90 -4.10 20.95 0.21
C VAL A 90 -5.10 20.45 -0.82
N CYS A 91 -4.70 20.37 -2.09
CA CYS A 91 -5.47 19.71 -3.14
C CYS A 91 -4.65 18.58 -3.71
N PHE A 92 -5.24 17.41 -3.86
CA PHE A 92 -4.49 16.25 -4.31
C PHE A 92 -5.33 15.34 -5.19
N SER A 93 -4.63 14.60 -6.04
CA SER A 93 -5.17 13.47 -6.78
C SER A 93 -4.64 12.20 -6.17
N ILE A 94 -5.49 11.18 -6.05
CA ILE A 94 -5.17 9.90 -5.40
C ILE A 94 -5.68 8.73 -6.23
N ALA A 95 -4.91 7.65 -6.27
CA ALA A 95 -5.35 6.37 -6.81
C ALA A 95 -4.88 5.20 -5.94
N LYS A 96 -5.58 4.07 -6.06
CA LYS A 96 -5.18 2.77 -5.52
C LYS A 96 -4.55 1.92 -6.62
N PRO A 97 -3.66 0.97 -6.28
CA PRO A 97 -3.16 0.05 -7.28
C PRO A 97 -4.28 -0.84 -7.82
N LYS A 98 -4.27 -1.08 -9.13
CA LYS A 98 -5.15 -2.06 -9.80
C LYS A 98 -4.69 -3.50 -9.57
N SER A 99 -3.39 -3.69 -9.31
CA SER A 99 -2.81 -4.96 -8.92
C SER A 99 -1.61 -4.75 -8.00
N SER A 100 -1.40 -5.73 -7.12
CA SER A 100 -0.32 -5.73 -6.14
C SER A 100 0.25 -7.14 -6.05
N GLN A 101 1.57 -7.24 -6.13
CA GLN A 101 2.29 -8.50 -5.99
C GLN A 101 3.36 -8.36 -4.90
N THR A 102 3.67 -9.46 -4.23
CA THR A 102 4.74 -9.53 -3.22
C THR A 102 5.64 -10.74 -3.48
N ASN A 103 6.90 -10.60 -3.13
CA ASN A 103 7.88 -11.68 -3.12
C ASN A 103 8.56 -11.76 -1.74
N PRO A 104 8.32 -12.82 -0.92
CA PRO A 104 7.43 -13.96 -1.18
C PRO A 104 5.97 -13.59 -1.36
N ALA A 105 5.24 -14.40 -2.17
CA ALA A 105 3.84 -14.14 -2.48
C ALA A 105 2.93 -14.22 -1.25
N GLY A 106 1.79 -13.52 -1.30
CA GLY A 106 0.73 -13.59 -0.27
C GLY A 106 1.03 -12.82 1.02
N ARG A 107 2.05 -11.95 1.05
CA ARG A 107 2.31 -11.08 2.20
C ARG A 107 1.22 -10.01 2.31
N LYS A 108 0.60 -9.93 3.49
CA LYS A 108 -0.42 -8.93 3.79
C LYS A 108 0.25 -7.60 4.14
N ARG A 109 -0.40 -6.51 3.77
CA ARG A 109 -0.05 -5.11 4.11
C ARG A 109 -1.30 -4.25 4.11
N ASP A 110 -1.18 -3.02 4.57
CA ASP A 110 -2.24 -2.03 4.48
C ASP A 110 -2.42 -1.56 3.03
N GLN A 111 -3.50 -0.83 2.78
CA GLN A 111 -3.82 -0.33 1.43
C GLN A 111 -2.76 0.67 0.96
N ALA A 112 -2.19 0.42 -0.21
CA ALA A 112 -1.29 1.35 -0.86
C ALA A 112 -2.02 2.44 -1.64
N TYR A 113 -1.38 3.60 -1.77
CA TYR A 113 -1.88 4.75 -2.51
C TYR A 113 -0.75 5.48 -3.22
N VAL A 114 -1.06 6.10 -4.35
CA VAL A 114 -0.23 7.13 -4.97
C VAL A 114 -0.98 8.45 -4.92
N PHE A 115 -0.25 9.53 -4.61
CA PHE A 115 -0.76 10.89 -4.53
C PHE A 115 0.00 11.79 -5.48
N VAL A 116 -0.69 12.80 -6.00
CA VAL A 116 -0.05 13.97 -6.59
C VAL A 116 -0.67 15.21 -5.92
N SER A 117 0.13 15.95 -5.18
CA SER A 117 -0.33 16.96 -4.22
C SER A 117 0.10 18.38 -4.60
N ASN A 118 -0.78 19.35 -4.30
CA ASN A 118 -0.51 20.79 -4.38
C ASN A 118 -0.75 21.39 -3.00
N ARG A 119 0.24 22.12 -2.46
CA ARG A 119 0.17 22.86 -1.20
C ARG A 119 0.57 24.33 -1.45
N PRO A 120 -0.39 25.22 -1.79
CA PRO A 120 -0.09 26.60 -2.17
C PRO A 120 0.65 27.38 -1.10
N GLY A 121 0.30 27.19 0.17
CA GLY A 121 0.98 27.85 1.31
C GLY A 121 2.46 27.49 1.45
N GLU A 122 2.86 26.32 0.97
CA GLU A 122 4.23 25.82 0.97
C GLU A 122 4.93 25.98 -0.39
N LYS A 123 4.23 26.54 -1.38
CA LYS A 123 4.69 26.67 -2.79
C LYS A 123 5.01 25.31 -3.44
N VAL A 124 4.42 24.22 -2.94
CA VAL A 124 4.56 22.87 -3.50
C VAL A 124 3.52 22.67 -4.58
N ARG A 125 3.95 22.18 -5.74
CA ARG A 125 3.08 21.83 -6.87
C ARG A 125 3.45 20.48 -7.44
N ASN A 126 2.42 19.66 -7.67
CA ASN A 126 2.52 18.34 -8.30
C ASN A 126 3.53 17.40 -7.62
N GLU A 127 3.68 17.47 -6.29
CA GLU A 127 4.52 16.54 -5.55
C GLU A 127 3.95 15.13 -5.65
N VAL A 128 4.74 14.20 -6.17
CA VAL A 128 4.39 12.79 -6.26
C VAL A 128 4.85 12.05 -5.02
N SER A 129 3.92 11.40 -4.33
CA SER A 129 4.23 10.58 -3.17
C SER A 129 3.47 9.25 -3.21
N VAL A 130 4.03 8.26 -2.55
CA VAL A 130 3.45 6.92 -2.43
C VAL A 130 3.37 6.55 -0.96
N ILE A 131 2.23 6.06 -0.51
CA ILE A 131 2.09 5.32 0.74
C ILE A 131 2.02 3.85 0.34
N ILE A 132 3.01 3.06 0.77
CA ILE A 132 3.17 1.67 0.30
C ILE A 132 2.37 0.66 1.14
N GLY A 133 1.93 1.04 2.35
CA GLY A 133 1.17 0.20 3.27
C GLY A 133 2.01 -0.74 4.14
N TYR A 134 3.31 -0.50 4.26
CA TYR A 134 4.22 -1.13 5.21
C TYR A 134 5.43 -0.22 5.46
N PRO A 135 6.13 -0.32 6.60
CA PRO A 135 7.39 0.37 6.81
C PRO A 135 8.47 -0.14 5.84
N PHE A 136 9.06 0.77 5.06
CA PHE A 136 10.16 0.43 4.17
C PHE A 136 11.39 -0.08 4.94
N LYS A 137 12.20 -0.87 4.27
CA LYS A 137 13.51 -1.25 4.78
C LYS A 137 14.36 0.03 4.97
N PRO A 138 14.97 0.24 6.14
CA PRO A 138 15.81 1.42 6.38
C PRO A 138 16.88 1.59 5.30
N SER A 139 17.08 2.82 4.85
CA SER A 139 18.06 3.17 3.81
C SER A 139 17.87 2.47 2.46
N SER A 140 16.69 1.93 2.17
CA SER A 140 16.35 1.44 0.84
C SER A 140 15.66 2.55 0.03
N ASP A 141 15.89 2.55 -1.27
CA ASP A 141 15.10 3.37 -2.20
C ASP A 141 13.90 2.55 -2.72
N ALA A 142 12.84 3.25 -3.10
CA ALA A 142 11.78 2.72 -3.94
C ALA A 142 11.99 3.19 -5.39
N THR A 143 11.29 2.55 -6.32
CA THR A 143 11.36 2.92 -7.76
C THR A 143 9.95 3.09 -8.30
N ALA A 144 9.74 4.18 -9.04
CA ALA A 144 8.54 4.41 -9.84
C ALA A 144 8.90 4.31 -11.33
N GLU A 145 8.10 3.58 -12.11
CA GLU A 145 8.34 3.33 -13.53
C GLU A 145 7.08 3.67 -14.33
N VAL A 146 7.23 4.46 -15.40
CA VAL A 146 6.16 4.80 -16.37
C VAL A 146 6.70 4.52 -17.76
N GLY A 147 6.20 3.47 -18.41
CA GLY A 147 6.80 3.00 -19.67
C GLY A 147 8.27 2.67 -19.52
N SER A 148 9.14 3.37 -20.24
CA SER A 148 10.61 3.23 -20.13
C SER A 148 11.24 4.16 -19.09
N ASP A 149 10.51 5.16 -18.60
CA ASP A 149 11.03 6.13 -17.64
C ASP A 149 11.06 5.53 -16.23
N LYS A 150 12.20 5.74 -15.54
CA LYS A 150 12.42 5.30 -14.17
C LYS A 150 12.78 6.47 -13.29
N PHE A 151 12.22 6.48 -12.08
CA PHE A 151 12.41 7.52 -11.08
C PHE A 151 12.77 6.87 -9.75
N ALA A 152 13.90 7.28 -9.18
CA ALA A 152 14.29 6.87 -7.83
C ALA A 152 13.50 7.67 -6.80
N MET A 153 13.02 6.98 -5.76
CA MET A 153 12.28 7.58 -4.66
C MET A 153 13.02 7.29 -3.35
N TYR A 154 13.28 8.32 -2.54
CA TYR A 154 13.71 8.10 -1.16
C TYR A 154 12.53 7.66 -0.30
N THR A 155 12.80 6.88 0.74
CA THR A 155 11.77 6.31 1.61
C THR A 155 11.90 6.82 3.04
N LEU A 156 10.75 7.04 3.69
CA LEU A 156 10.66 7.38 5.11
C LEU A 156 9.39 6.76 5.70
N ASN A 157 9.54 5.92 6.71
CA ASN A 157 8.45 5.10 7.27
C ASN A 157 7.78 4.25 6.17
N ASP A 158 6.51 4.49 5.87
CA ASP A 158 5.71 3.85 4.81
C ASP A 158 5.55 4.72 3.56
N GLY A 159 6.13 5.91 3.56
CA GLY A 159 6.08 6.89 2.48
C GLY A 159 7.30 6.87 1.58
N ALA A 160 7.10 7.21 0.29
CA ALA A 160 8.18 7.42 -0.68
C ALA A 160 7.91 8.67 -1.51
N TRP A 161 8.97 9.44 -1.81
CA TRP A 161 8.96 10.68 -2.59
C TRP A 161 10.10 10.69 -3.61
N ILE A 162 9.96 11.47 -4.67
CA ILE A 162 11.02 11.63 -5.67
C ILE A 162 12.33 12.04 -5.00
N LYS A 163 13.41 11.31 -5.28
CA LYS A 163 14.72 11.54 -4.71
C LYS A 163 15.38 12.80 -5.26
N ASN A 164 15.18 13.08 -6.54
CA ASN A 164 15.64 14.29 -7.21
C ASN A 164 14.46 15.18 -7.58
N VAL A 165 14.19 16.22 -6.83
CA VAL A 165 13.08 17.17 -7.03
C VAL A 165 13.03 17.74 -8.46
N ALA A 166 14.19 17.89 -9.12
CA ALA A 166 14.24 18.37 -10.50
C ALA A 166 13.59 17.40 -11.51
N GLU A 167 13.41 16.12 -11.14
CA GLU A 167 12.74 15.12 -11.98
C GLU A 167 11.22 15.04 -11.76
N GLU A 168 10.68 15.76 -10.77
CA GLU A 168 9.26 15.66 -10.43
C GLU A 168 8.34 16.08 -11.57
N ALA A 169 8.65 17.21 -12.24
CA ALA A 169 7.91 17.67 -13.40
C ALA A 169 7.97 16.63 -14.55
N ARG A 170 9.14 16.02 -14.79
CA ARG A 170 9.31 14.97 -15.79
C ARG A 170 8.48 13.74 -15.44
N MET A 171 8.44 13.34 -14.15
CA MET A 171 7.60 12.22 -13.71
C MET A 171 6.13 12.48 -13.96
N VAL A 172 5.62 13.65 -13.59
CA VAL A 172 4.21 14.02 -13.81
C VAL A 172 3.87 14.06 -15.30
N ASP A 173 4.78 14.57 -16.14
CA ASP A 173 4.61 14.57 -17.59
C ASP A 173 4.58 13.16 -18.18
N SER A 174 5.46 12.26 -17.70
CA SER A 174 5.45 10.85 -18.09
C SER A 174 4.16 10.16 -17.63
N MET A 175 3.68 10.43 -16.41
CA MET A 175 2.42 9.90 -15.90
C MET A 175 1.21 10.41 -16.71
N ARG A 176 1.19 11.67 -17.16
CA ARG A 176 0.10 12.19 -18.00
C ARG A 176 0.02 11.55 -19.38
N LYS A 177 1.13 11.06 -19.90
CA LYS A 177 1.27 10.44 -21.24
C LYS A 177 1.21 8.91 -21.19
N GLY A 178 1.52 8.33 -20.04
CA GLY A 178 1.58 6.88 -19.83
C GLY A 178 0.19 6.26 -19.60
N SER A 179 0.15 4.94 -19.67
CA SER A 179 -1.04 4.14 -19.34
C SER A 179 -1.00 3.58 -17.93
N ASP A 180 0.19 3.27 -17.44
CA ASP A 180 0.40 2.60 -16.14
C ASP A 180 1.63 3.18 -15.42
N LEU A 181 1.53 3.26 -14.09
CA LEU A 181 2.64 3.51 -13.17
C LEU A 181 2.90 2.23 -12.38
N THR A 182 4.15 1.78 -12.35
CA THR A 182 4.59 0.67 -11.51
C THR A 182 5.47 1.18 -10.39
N VAL A 183 5.12 0.88 -9.13
CA VAL A 183 5.92 1.21 -7.96
C VAL A 183 6.48 -0.07 -7.36
N LYS A 184 7.78 -0.07 -7.07
CA LYS A 184 8.50 -1.18 -6.42
C LYS A 184 9.13 -0.71 -5.13
N GLY A 185 9.05 -1.55 -4.10
CA GLY A 185 9.64 -1.25 -2.80
C GLY A 185 9.96 -2.50 -2.00
N VAL A 186 10.75 -2.34 -0.94
CA VAL A 186 11.17 -3.43 -0.05
C VAL A 186 10.78 -3.09 1.38
N SER A 187 10.06 -4.00 2.05
CA SER A 187 9.67 -3.83 3.45
C SER A 187 10.83 -4.04 4.41
N GLY A 188 10.70 -3.58 5.66
CA GLY A 188 11.66 -3.83 6.73
C GLY A 188 11.94 -5.32 6.99
N HIS A 189 11.03 -6.21 6.57
CA HIS A 189 11.20 -7.67 6.63
C HIS A 189 11.81 -8.28 5.36
N GLY A 190 12.23 -7.45 4.39
CA GLY A 190 12.83 -7.92 3.15
C GLY A 190 11.83 -8.42 2.10
N THR A 191 10.52 -8.22 2.31
CA THR A 191 9.50 -8.54 1.30
C THR A 191 9.52 -7.48 0.21
N GLU A 192 9.71 -7.88 -1.03
CA GLU A 192 9.57 -7.00 -2.19
C GLU A 192 8.09 -6.86 -2.56
N SER A 193 7.68 -5.67 -2.98
CA SER A 193 6.35 -5.45 -3.56
C SER A 193 6.43 -4.76 -4.90
N THR A 194 5.45 -5.05 -5.75
CA THR A 194 5.25 -4.40 -7.04
C THR A 194 3.78 -4.04 -7.16
N ASP A 195 3.49 -2.74 -7.23
CA ASP A 195 2.16 -2.18 -7.37
C ASP A 195 1.98 -1.55 -8.73
N GLN A 196 0.92 -1.90 -9.41
CA GLN A 196 0.53 -1.30 -10.68
C GLN A 196 -0.67 -0.39 -10.50
N TYR A 197 -0.55 0.86 -10.93
CA TYR A 197 -1.60 1.86 -10.94
C TYR A 197 -1.98 2.18 -12.38
N SER A 198 -3.26 2.22 -12.70
CA SER A 198 -3.74 2.77 -13.97
C SER A 198 -3.59 4.28 -13.95
N LEU A 199 -3.15 4.88 -15.04
CA LEU A 199 -3.08 6.34 -15.21
C LEU A 199 -4.32 6.92 -15.91
N LYS A 200 -5.36 6.08 -16.14
CA LYS A 200 -6.63 6.50 -16.74
C LYS A 200 -7.35 7.50 -15.84
N GLY A 201 -7.51 8.72 -16.32
CA GLY A 201 -8.19 9.79 -15.59
C GLY A 201 -7.26 10.69 -14.78
N LEU A 202 -5.96 10.37 -14.68
CA LEU A 202 -5.00 11.18 -13.95
C LEU A 202 -5.00 12.64 -14.40
N SER A 203 -4.89 12.90 -15.72
CA SER A 203 -4.81 14.27 -16.24
C SER A 203 -5.99 15.13 -15.81
N GLN A 204 -7.21 14.61 -15.88
CA GLN A 204 -8.42 15.32 -15.45
C GLN A 204 -8.44 15.55 -13.93
N ALA A 205 -8.00 14.55 -13.14
CA ALA A 205 -7.92 14.68 -11.69
C ALA A 205 -6.90 15.74 -11.29
N LEU A 206 -5.71 15.77 -11.92
CA LEU A 206 -4.68 16.79 -11.69
C LEU A 206 -5.17 18.19 -12.04
N ASP A 207 -5.83 18.36 -13.18
CA ASP A 207 -6.36 19.64 -13.62
C ASP A 207 -7.43 20.15 -12.66
N ARG A 208 -8.32 19.26 -12.17
CA ARG A 208 -9.33 19.61 -11.17
C ARG A 208 -8.72 20.01 -9.83
N ALA A 209 -7.74 19.26 -9.32
CA ALA A 209 -7.02 19.59 -8.11
C ALA A 209 -6.26 20.92 -8.24
N ALA A 210 -5.60 21.16 -9.37
CA ALA A 210 -4.89 22.40 -9.64
C ALA A 210 -5.83 23.62 -9.71
N GLN A 211 -7.03 23.46 -10.28
CA GLN A 211 -8.06 24.53 -10.30
C GLN A 211 -8.51 24.91 -8.90
N GLU A 212 -8.65 23.95 -8.01
CA GLU A 212 -9.08 24.16 -6.62
C GLU A 212 -8.00 24.86 -5.79
N CYS A 213 -6.73 24.62 -6.06
CA CYS A 213 -5.56 25.16 -5.35
C CYS A 213 -4.85 26.30 -6.10
N LYS A 214 -5.61 27.12 -6.81
CA LYS A 214 -5.11 28.38 -7.42
C LYS A 214 -4.85 29.43 -6.37
#